data_af4840a5cd084c4c24d6ccdc1940bad1
#
_entry.id   af4840a5cd084c4c24d6ccdc1940bad1
#
_cell.length_a   1.000
_cell.length_b   1.000
_cell.length_c   1.000
_cell.angle_alpha   90.00
_cell.angle_beta   90.00
_cell.angle_gamma   90.00
#
_symmetry.space_group_name_H-M   'P 1'
#
loop_
_entity.id
_entity.type
_entity.pdbx_description
1 polymer ?
#
loop_
_entity_poly.entity_id
_entity_poly.type
_entity_poly.pdbx_seq_one_letter_code
_entity_poly.pdbx_strand_id
1 'polypeptide(L)'
;MATYNVSSGQVASNTLVYGDVETVSSGGVTQDQYNGGQRFVLSGGIVRNGVVSSGGKDYISSGGSSYQGVIQSGVIRYLSAGATADNPYIAGGGTVSAATGATVLNVNAFSGGVLSAASGAVISGGNVATGAVITANTGTLLEGVINVSSGSTVTNGTLTGSGAALSAYTGSVISNVSVGSSTRLYLGSGATGSANLVNGGTLEIASGAIPSNNRFGSGTGGTIIIDSGTTWSNNNTTSLGVTSGNTLIIQSGGVVTGTVIASGGTTVISSGGILRGTQAVVSGATLSINTVNSGATVNVQSGGIVSGLTTVASGGVLSAASTYLYSGTVTNYGAVYGGTLSGSAQLIASGSGANSLTSGVSIESGGRLYLCSGATGSAQLGNGGPLGIATAATPSTNRSCSGAG
;
A
#
# COMPACT_ATOMS: atom_id res chain seq x y z
N MET A 1 -44.45 18.71 24.35
CA MET A 1 -43.81 19.09 23.07
C MET A 1 -43.42 20.54 23.19
N ALA A 2 -42.22 20.83 23.51
CA ALA A 2 -41.69 22.17 23.63
C ALA A 2 -40.91 22.57 22.37
N THR A 3 -40.91 23.87 22.07
CA THR A 3 -40.12 24.43 20.96
C THR A 3 -39.17 25.47 21.52
N TYR A 4 -37.91 25.31 21.25
CA TYR A 4 -36.82 26.19 21.69
C TYR A 4 -36.16 26.85 20.48
N ASN A 5 -35.96 28.15 20.54
CA ASN A 5 -35.23 28.88 19.51
C ASN A 5 -34.01 29.55 20.17
N VAL A 6 -32.83 29.19 19.71
CA VAL A 6 -31.53 29.72 20.17
C VAL A 6 -30.97 30.60 19.07
N SER A 7 -30.99 31.89 19.26
CA SER A 7 -30.57 32.88 18.25
C SER A 7 -29.26 33.59 18.64
N SER A 8 -28.85 34.52 17.79
CA SER A 8 -27.58 35.24 17.94
C SER A 8 -27.38 35.81 19.34
N GLY A 9 -26.22 35.54 19.94
CA GLY A 9 -25.83 35.95 21.28
C GLY A 9 -26.44 35.11 22.42
N GLN A 10 -27.26 34.14 22.11
CA GLN A 10 -27.86 33.24 23.11
C GLN A 10 -27.01 31.98 23.27
N VAL A 11 -26.86 31.54 24.52
CA VAL A 11 -26.30 30.26 24.91
C VAL A 11 -27.35 29.48 25.67
N ALA A 12 -27.72 28.31 25.16
CA ALA A 12 -28.74 27.45 25.77
C ALA A 12 -28.11 26.12 26.25
N SER A 13 -28.70 25.58 27.33
CA SER A 13 -28.37 24.25 27.87
C SER A 13 -29.66 23.47 28.24
N ASN A 14 -30.64 23.52 27.34
CA ASN A 14 -31.93 22.84 27.52
C ASN A 14 -31.80 21.33 27.38
N THR A 15 -32.49 20.56 28.19
CA THR A 15 -32.66 19.13 27.94
C THR A 15 -33.91 18.93 27.09
N LEU A 16 -33.73 18.32 25.92
CA LEU A 16 -34.83 17.98 25.02
C LEU A 16 -35.31 16.55 25.30
N VAL A 17 -36.62 16.42 25.49
CA VAL A 17 -37.27 15.10 25.57
C VAL A 17 -37.97 14.75 24.27
N TYR A 18 -38.41 13.50 24.15
CA TYR A 18 -39.11 13.04 22.95
C TYR A 18 -40.28 13.97 22.59
N GLY A 19 -40.32 14.40 21.35
CA GLY A 19 -41.31 15.33 20.82
C GLY A 19 -40.89 16.79 20.88
N ASP A 20 -39.88 17.17 21.65
CA ASP A 20 -39.38 18.55 21.68
C ASP A 20 -38.57 18.87 20.42
N VAL A 21 -38.57 20.14 20.04
CA VAL A 21 -37.87 20.68 18.90
C VAL A 21 -36.99 21.85 19.32
N GLU A 22 -35.73 21.83 18.98
CA GLU A 22 -34.82 22.96 19.14
C GLU A 22 -34.29 23.44 17.78
N THR A 23 -34.30 24.75 17.59
CA THR A 23 -33.67 25.39 16.41
C THR A 23 -32.56 26.30 16.88
N VAL A 24 -31.33 26.03 16.44
CA VAL A 24 -30.15 26.86 16.74
C VAL A 24 -29.79 27.65 15.49
N SER A 25 -30.05 28.92 15.51
CA SER A 25 -29.83 29.84 14.39
C SER A 25 -28.44 30.46 14.42
N SER A 26 -28.13 31.27 13.43
CA SER A 26 -26.84 31.94 13.31
C SER A 26 -26.47 32.73 14.58
N GLY A 27 -25.25 32.47 15.08
CA GLY A 27 -24.75 33.08 16.32
C GLY A 27 -25.35 32.54 17.61
N GLY A 28 -26.33 31.62 17.55
CA GLY A 28 -26.81 30.87 18.69
C GLY A 28 -25.89 29.69 19.03
N VAL A 29 -25.76 29.40 20.32
CA VAL A 29 -24.97 28.28 20.82
C VAL A 29 -25.78 27.41 21.75
N THR A 30 -25.77 26.12 21.50
CA THR A 30 -26.28 25.12 22.44
C THR A 30 -25.13 24.35 23.04
N GLN A 31 -25.06 24.21 24.35
CA GLN A 31 -23.96 23.50 25.00
C GLN A 31 -24.42 22.58 26.13
N ASP A 32 -23.63 21.51 26.36
CA ASP A 32 -23.78 20.57 27.49
C ASP A 32 -25.20 19.97 27.62
N GLN A 33 -25.85 19.74 26.48
CA GLN A 33 -27.26 19.33 26.41
C GLN A 33 -27.44 17.83 26.17
N TYR A 34 -28.53 17.30 26.73
CA TYR A 34 -29.10 16.01 26.33
C TYR A 34 -30.23 16.23 25.32
N ASN A 35 -30.10 15.63 24.13
CA ASN A 35 -31.10 15.70 23.07
C ASN A 35 -31.82 14.36 22.90
N GLY A 36 -33.01 14.20 23.48
CA GLY A 36 -33.94 13.10 23.19
C GLY A 36 -35.06 13.50 22.22
N GLY A 37 -35.07 14.75 21.73
CA GLY A 37 -35.99 15.31 20.74
C GLY A 37 -35.36 15.51 19.36
N GLN A 38 -35.77 16.57 18.68
CA GLN A 38 -35.18 16.96 17.39
C GLN A 38 -34.44 18.29 17.53
N ARG A 39 -33.20 18.35 17.05
CA ARG A 39 -32.43 19.58 17.01
C ARG A 39 -32.02 19.91 15.58
N PHE A 40 -32.31 21.13 15.18
CA PHE A 40 -31.91 21.69 13.89
C PHE A 40 -30.87 22.78 14.11
N VAL A 41 -29.66 22.54 13.66
CA VAL A 41 -28.56 23.52 13.73
C VAL A 41 -28.43 24.15 12.36
N LEU A 42 -28.88 25.38 12.25
CA LEU A 42 -28.87 26.12 10.99
C LEU A 42 -27.50 26.75 10.73
N SER A 43 -27.36 27.41 9.59
CA SER A 43 -26.12 28.10 9.21
C SER A 43 -25.69 29.08 10.31
N GLY A 44 -24.42 28.98 10.72
CA GLY A 44 -23.84 29.77 11.80
C GLY A 44 -24.31 29.40 13.22
N GLY A 45 -25.20 28.42 13.38
CA GLY A 45 -25.56 27.83 14.67
C GLY A 45 -24.51 26.83 15.13
N ILE A 46 -24.33 26.70 16.43
CA ILE A 46 -23.28 25.86 17.04
C ILE A 46 -23.86 24.98 18.14
N VAL A 47 -23.48 23.69 18.11
CA VAL A 47 -23.67 22.75 19.23
C VAL A 47 -22.33 22.40 19.83
N ARG A 48 -22.20 22.49 21.16
CA ARG A 48 -21.01 22.07 21.90
C ARG A 48 -21.34 21.02 22.94
N ASN A 49 -20.54 20.00 23.08
CA ASN A 49 -20.65 18.91 24.07
C ASN A 49 -22.07 18.30 24.14
N GLY A 50 -22.86 18.39 23.09
CA GLY A 50 -24.24 17.89 23.07
C GLY A 50 -24.26 16.36 23.01
N VAL A 51 -25.07 15.75 23.88
CA VAL A 51 -25.33 14.30 23.88
C VAL A 51 -26.65 14.05 23.14
N VAL A 52 -26.59 13.33 22.02
CA VAL A 52 -27.80 12.85 21.35
C VAL A 52 -28.13 11.48 21.92
N SER A 53 -29.24 11.41 22.66
CA SER A 53 -29.67 10.22 23.37
C SER A 53 -30.80 9.48 22.64
N SER A 54 -31.21 8.32 23.14
CA SER A 54 -32.24 7.48 22.52
C SER A 54 -33.50 8.27 22.15
N GLY A 55 -33.93 8.16 20.89
CA GLY A 55 -35.05 8.90 20.30
C GLY A 55 -34.69 10.28 19.76
N GLY A 56 -33.53 10.82 20.12
CA GLY A 56 -33.06 12.12 19.64
C GLY A 56 -32.51 12.08 18.22
N LYS A 57 -32.58 13.23 17.56
CA LYS A 57 -31.99 13.44 16.22
C LYS A 57 -31.36 14.81 16.14
N ASP A 58 -30.15 14.86 15.61
CA ASP A 58 -29.47 16.12 15.27
C ASP A 58 -29.41 16.27 13.75
N TYR A 59 -29.86 17.43 13.28
CA TYR A 59 -29.75 17.84 11.89
C TYR A 59 -28.86 19.07 11.81
N ILE A 60 -27.63 18.89 11.37
CA ILE A 60 -26.65 19.98 11.16
C ILE A 60 -26.75 20.42 9.72
N SER A 61 -27.33 21.59 9.50
CA SER A 61 -27.50 22.15 8.16
C SER A 61 -26.21 22.77 7.63
N SER A 62 -26.20 23.14 6.36
CA SER A 62 -25.09 23.85 5.73
C SER A 62 -24.62 25.05 6.54
N GLY A 63 -23.34 25.15 6.84
CA GLY A 63 -22.74 26.20 7.68
C GLY A 63 -23.03 26.07 9.18
N GLY A 64 -23.79 25.07 9.61
CA GLY A 64 -23.92 24.70 11.01
C GLY A 64 -22.76 23.83 11.49
N SER A 65 -22.48 23.88 12.79
CA SER A 65 -21.35 23.16 13.36
C SER A 65 -21.68 22.44 14.66
N SER A 66 -21.07 21.27 14.86
CA SER A 66 -21.09 20.57 16.14
C SER A 66 -19.68 20.25 16.61
N TYR A 67 -19.40 20.47 17.89
CA TYR A 67 -18.13 20.24 18.54
C TYR A 67 -18.27 19.27 19.71
N GLN A 68 -17.40 18.24 19.79
CA GLN A 68 -17.28 17.31 20.93
C GLN A 68 -18.61 16.69 21.38
N GLY A 69 -19.48 16.36 20.43
CA GLY A 69 -20.78 15.79 20.76
C GLY A 69 -20.78 14.27 20.82
N VAL A 70 -21.53 13.68 21.74
CA VAL A 70 -21.73 12.23 21.89
C VAL A 70 -22.98 11.79 21.14
N ILE A 71 -22.85 10.80 20.28
CA ILE A 71 -23.95 10.16 19.54
C ILE A 71 -24.14 8.77 20.17
N GLN A 72 -25.23 8.61 20.97
CA GLN A 72 -25.46 7.36 21.67
C GLN A 72 -26.08 6.27 20.79
N SER A 73 -26.25 5.09 21.35
CA SER A 73 -26.82 3.92 20.67
C SER A 73 -28.22 4.20 20.10
N GLY A 74 -28.44 3.74 18.86
CA GLY A 74 -29.72 3.88 18.16
C GLY A 74 -30.01 5.28 17.62
N VAL A 75 -29.05 6.19 17.67
CA VAL A 75 -29.22 7.59 17.28
C VAL A 75 -28.42 7.91 16.01
N ILE A 76 -28.97 8.84 15.22
CA ILE A 76 -28.31 9.34 14.02
C ILE A 76 -28.15 10.84 14.09
N ARG A 77 -26.90 11.31 13.90
CA ARG A 77 -26.62 12.72 13.59
C ARG A 77 -26.46 12.86 12.08
N TYR A 78 -27.25 13.75 11.50
CA TYR A 78 -27.22 14.05 10.07
C TYR A 78 -26.41 15.33 9.80
N LEU A 79 -25.40 15.24 8.94
CA LEU A 79 -24.64 16.38 8.46
C LEU A 79 -25.01 16.64 7.00
N SER A 80 -25.62 17.78 6.74
CA SER A 80 -25.90 18.25 5.37
C SER A 80 -24.63 18.74 4.68
N ALA A 81 -24.72 18.99 3.39
CA ALA A 81 -23.63 19.60 2.62
C ALA A 81 -23.14 20.89 3.27
N GLY A 82 -21.82 21.06 3.46
CA GLY A 82 -21.23 22.22 4.14
C GLY A 82 -21.42 22.27 5.66
N ALA A 83 -21.98 21.23 6.28
CA ALA A 83 -21.99 21.06 7.72
C ALA A 83 -20.68 20.52 8.25
N THR A 84 -20.33 20.87 9.49
CA THR A 84 -19.10 20.38 10.15
C THR A 84 -19.42 19.70 11.47
N ALA A 85 -18.82 18.52 11.68
CA ALA A 85 -18.72 17.89 12.99
C ALA A 85 -17.24 17.75 13.36
N ASP A 86 -16.84 18.41 14.45
CA ASP A 86 -15.47 18.31 14.95
C ASP A 86 -15.46 17.50 16.26
N ASN A 87 -14.58 16.53 16.30
CA ASN A 87 -14.40 15.63 17.42
C ASN A 87 -15.71 14.93 17.88
N PRO A 88 -16.51 14.38 16.94
CA PRO A 88 -17.71 13.62 17.29
C PRO A 88 -17.31 12.31 17.99
N TYR A 89 -18.03 12.02 19.10
CA TYR A 89 -17.88 10.79 19.86
C TYR A 89 -19.02 9.84 19.47
N ILE A 90 -18.75 8.88 18.61
CA ILE A 90 -19.75 7.94 18.11
C ILE A 90 -19.72 6.69 18.99
N ALA A 91 -20.65 6.61 19.94
CA ALA A 91 -20.77 5.47 20.85
C ALA A 91 -21.34 4.24 20.13
N GLY A 92 -21.24 3.07 20.75
CA GLY A 92 -21.72 1.82 20.18
C GLY A 92 -23.18 1.87 19.76
N GLY A 93 -23.45 1.60 18.47
CA GLY A 93 -24.78 1.70 17.87
C GLY A 93 -25.21 3.12 17.48
N GLY A 94 -24.41 4.15 17.77
CA GLY A 94 -24.60 5.51 17.25
C GLY A 94 -24.13 5.63 15.82
N THR A 95 -24.70 6.57 15.07
CA THR A 95 -24.34 6.80 13.66
C THR A 95 -24.16 8.29 13.38
N VAL A 96 -23.10 8.64 12.67
CA VAL A 96 -22.98 9.93 11.98
C VAL A 96 -23.17 9.67 10.49
N SER A 97 -24.10 10.38 9.87
CA SER A 97 -24.37 10.33 8.43
C SER A 97 -23.93 11.65 7.81
N ALA A 98 -22.84 11.64 7.06
CA ALA A 98 -22.26 12.80 6.40
C ALA A 98 -22.65 12.82 4.92
N ALA A 99 -23.38 13.83 4.50
CA ALA A 99 -23.76 14.04 3.11
C ALA A 99 -22.57 14.56 2.29
N THR A 100 -22.73 14.59 0.97
CA THR A 100 -21.78 15.19 0.03
C THR A 100 -21.39 16.61 0.46
N GLY A 101 -20.10 16.90 0.57
CA GLY A 101 -19.58 18.20 1.01
C GLY A 101 -19.65 18.46 2.52
N ALA A 102 -20.11 17.50 3.33
CA ALA A 102 -19.99 17.57 4.78
C ALA A 102 -18.55 17.25 5.24
N THR A 103 -18.15 17.79 6.37
CA THR A 103 -16.82 17.59 6.95
C THR A 103 -16.93 16.99 8.36
N VAL A 104 -16.17 15.92 8.59
CA VAL A 104 -16.02 15.30 9.91
C VAL A 104 -14.53 15.36 10.28
N LEU A 105 -14.22 16.09 11.34
CA LEU A 105 -12.86 16.28 11.84
C LEU A 105 -12.65 15.44 13.10
N ASN A 106 -11.44 14.88 13.27
CA ASN A 106 -11.02 14.21 14.50
C ASN A 106 -12.03 13.17 15.02
N VAL A 107 -12.58 12.33 14.13
CA VAL A 107 -13.59 11.35 14.50
C VAL A 107 -13.12 10.38 15.58
N ASN A 108 -13.95 10.17 16.61
CA ASN A 108 -13.76 9.13 17.60
C ASN A 108 -14.95 8.15 17.55
N ALA A 109 -14.80 7.09 16.78
CA ALA A 109 -15.79 6.03 16.67
C ALA A 109 -15.43 4.89 17.62
N PHE A 110 -16.34 4.56 18.54
CA PHE A 110 -16.17 3.47 19.51
C PHE A 110 -16.90 2.21 19.06
N SER A 111 -16.67 1.13 19.78
CA SER A 111 -17.18 -0.21 19.45
C SER A 111 -18.65 -0.19 19.02
N GLY A 112 -18.92 -0.60 17.78
CA GLY A 112 -20.26 -0.57 17.18
C GLY A 112 -20.73 0.82 16.70
N GLY A 113 -19.93 1.87 16.85
CA GLY A 113 -20.19 3.20 16.28
C GLY A 113 -19.96 3.21 14.77
N VAL A 114 -20.79 3.95 14.04
CA VAL A 114 -20.76 3.99 12.57
C VAL A 114 -20.62 5.43 12.07
N LEU A 115 -19.66 5.66 11.20
CA LEU A 115 -19.59 6.85 10.35
C LEU A 115 -19.88 6.45 8.91
N SER A 116 -20.98 6.95 8.36
CA SER A 116 -21.35 6.77 6.96
C SER A 116 -21.12 8.09 6.21
N ALA A 117 -20.27 8.07 5.19
CA ALA A 117 -19.90 9.27 4.44
C ALA A 117 -20.22 9.10 2.94
N ALA A 118 -20.97 10.06 2.42
CA ALA A 118 -21.30 10.13 1.00
C ALA A 118 -20.08 10.56 0.17
N SER A 119 -20.13 10.31 -1.13
CA SER A 119 -19.12 10.80 -2.09
C SER A 119 -18.93 12.32 -1.94
N GLY A 120 -17.68 12.79 -1.89
CA GLY A 120 -17.35 14.20 -1.70
C GLY A 120 -17.44 14.70 -0.26
N ALA A 121 -17.80 13.86 0.72
CA ALA A 121 -17.60 14.19 2.12
C ALA A 121 -16.11 14.09 2.49
N VAL A 122 -15.70 14.84 3.52
CA VAL A 122 -14.33 14.86 4.04
C VAL A 122 -14.32 14.26 5.45
N ILE A 123 -13.45 13.27 5.68
CA ILE A 123 -13.14 12.75 7.00
C ILE A 123 -11.67 13.06 7.26
N SER A 124 -11.38 13.92 8.24
CA SER A 124 -10.02 14.36 8.51
C SER A 124 -9.60 14.01 9.94
N GLY A 125 -8.68 13.05 10.04
CA GLY A 125 -8.12 12.57 11.30
C GLY A 125 -9.09 11.80 12.20
N GLY A 126 -8.52 11.13 13.18
CA GLY A 126 -9.27 10.51 14.26
C GLY A 126 -8.95 9.05 14.53
N ASN A 127 -9.77 8.44 15.38
CA ASN A 127 -9.61 7.07 15.85
C ASN A 127 -10.87 6.25 15.59
N VAL A 128 -10.68 5.09 14.99
CA VAL A 128 -11.71 4.08 14.77
C VAL A 128 -11.40 2.94 15.75
N ALA A 129 -12.05 2.96 16.89
CA ALA A 129 -11.81 2.00 17.98
C ALA A 129 -12.44 0.63 17.66
N THR A 130 -12.05 -0.36 18.43
CA THR A 130 -12.43 -1.76 18.25
C THR A 130 -13.92 -1.95 17.89
N GLY A 131 -14.18 -2.60 16.76
CA GLY A 131 -15.54 -2.90 16.28
C GLY A 131 -16.30 -1.72 15.69
N ALA A 132 -15.68 -0.54 15.56
CA ALA A 132 -16.30 0.60 14.88
C ALA A 132 -16.16 0.51 13.36
N VAL A 133 -17.02 1.20 12.63
CA VAL A 133 -17.07 1.13 11.16
C VAL A 133 -17.07 2.53 10.55
N ILE A 134 -16.15 2.77 9.62
CA ILE A 134 -16.26 3.86 8.65
C ILE A 134 -16.66 3.28 7.29
N THR A 135 -17.83 3.64 6.82
CA THR A 135 -18.29 3.35 5.47
C THR A 135 -18.22 4.63 4.64
N ALA A 136 -17.20 4.72 3.81
CA ALA A 136 -17.06 5.82 2.86
C ALA A 136 -17.58 5.38 1.48
N ASN A 137 -18.21 6.28 0.74
CA ASN A 137 -18.53 6.05 -0.65
C ASN A 137 -17.32 6.42 -1.54
N THR A 138 -17.30 5.90 -2.76
CA THR A 138 -16.29 6.29 -3.75
C THR A 138 -16.28 7.82 -3.91
N GLY A 139 -15.11 8.44 -3.78
CA GLY A 139 -14.97 9.90 -3.81
C GLY A 139 -15.09 10.60 -2.44
N THR A 140 -15.31 9.87 -1.34
CA THR A 140 -15.09 10.40 0.01
C THR A 140 -13.61 10.64 0.22
N LEU A 141 -13.23 11.79 0.76
CA LEU A 141 -11.85 12.14 1.05
C LEU A 141 -11.49 11.76 2.49
N LEU A 142 -10.40 11.03 2.63
CA LEU A 142 -9.80 10.67 3.91
C LEU A 142 -8.51 11.50 4.06
N GLU A 143 -8.47 12.36 5.07
CA GLU A 143 -7.35 13.29 5.29
C GLU A 143 -6.77 13.15 6.69
N GLY A 144 -5.61 13.79 6.94
CA GLY A 144 -4.96 13.72 8.24
C GLY A 144 -4.57 12.30 8.64
N VAL A 145 -4.45 12.05 9.93
CA VAL A 145 -4.07 10.73 10.47
C VAL A 145 -5.31 10.03 11.03
N ILE A 146 -5.65 8.87 10.45
CA ILE A 146 -6.75 8.01 10.90
C ILE A 146 -6.17 6.70 11.42
N ASN A 147 -6.40 6.39 12.70
CA ASN A 147 -5.98 5.16 13.34
C ASN A 147 -7.15 4.18 13.42
N VAL A 148 -6.96 2.95 12.90
CA VAL A 148 -7.99 1.91 12.84
C VAL A 148 -7.58 0.76 13.76
N SER A 149 -8.25 0.65 14.89
CA SER A 149 -7.94 -0.35 15.92
C SER A 149 -8.50 -1.74 15.59
N SER A 150 -8.19 -2.71 16.43
CA SER A 150 -8.59 -4.12 16.29
C SER A 150 -10.08 -4.31 16.01
N GLY A 151 -10.41 -5.16 15.04
CA GLY A 151 -11.80 -5.50 14.70
C GLY A 151 -12.60 -4.39 14.04
N SER A 152 -11.98 -3.24 13.75
CA SER A 152 -12.64 -2.10 13.09
C SER A 152 -12.54 -2.21 11.57
N THR A 153 -13.44 -1.54 10.89
CA THR A 153 -13.50 -1.56 9.42
C THR A 153 -13.50 -0.17 8.83
N VAL A 154 -12.69 0.05 7.79
CA VAL A 154 -12.77 1.22 6.90
C VAL A 154 -12.95 0.73 5.48
N THR A 155 -14.04 1.14 4.83
CA THR A 155 -14.34 0.72 3.45
C THR A 155 -14.37 1.91 2.52
N ASN A 156 -13.78 1.74 1.33
CA ASN A 156 -13.72 2.73 0.25
C ASN A 156 -13.02 4.04 0.67
N GLY A 157 -13.26 5.09 -0.09
CA GLY A 157 -12.66 6.41 0.12
C GLY A 157 -11.30 6.57 -0.53
N THR A 158 -10.85 7.81 -0.57
CA THR A 158 -9.56 8.19 -1.15
C THR A 158 -8.74 8.91 -0.10
N LEU A 159 -7.60 8.33 0.28
CA LEU A 159 -6.63 8.97 1.16
C LEU A 159 -5.92 10.08 0.39
N THR A 160 -6.03 11.31 0.88
CA THR A 160 -5.55 12.51 0.20
C THR A 160 -5.06 13.56 1.21
N GLY A 161 -4.39 14.59 0.71
CA GLY A 161 -3.77 15.62 1.55
C GLY A 161 -2.34 15.25 1.95
N SER A 162 -1.47 16.25 2.01
CA SER A 162 -0.05 16.06 2.35
C SER A 162 0.11 15.48 3.75
N GLY A 163 0.78 14.35 3.85
CA GLY A 163 1.02 13.65 5.12
C GLY A 163 -0.17 12.88 5.68
N ALA A 164 -1.28 12.76 4.94
CA ALA A 164 -2.39 11.93 5.40
C ALA A 164 -1.98 10.46 5.50
N ALA A 165 -2.41 9.81 6.58
CA ALA A 165 -2.06 8.44 6.87
C ALA A 165 -3.26 7.66 7.42
N LEU A 166 -3.46 6.45 6.91
CA LEU A 166 -4.40 5.48 7.46
C LEU A 166 -3.59 4.33 8.05
N SER A 167 -3.65 4.15 9.36
CA SER A 167 -2.91 3.11 10.07
C SER A 167 -3.87 2.05 10.62
N ALA A 168 -3.74 0.84 10.10
CA ALA A 168 -4.59 -0.30 10.44
C ALA A 168 -3.83 -1.28 11.34
N TYR A 169 -4.43 -1.65 12.46
CA TYR A 169 -3.82 -2.53 13.46
C TYR A 169 -4.56 -3.88 13.54
N THR A 170 -4.07 -4.77 14.39
CA THR A 170 -4.49 -6.18 14.53
C THR A 170 -5.99 -6.41 14.38
N GLY A 171 -6.39 -7.28 13.44
CA GLY A 171 -7.78 -7.65 13.21
C GLY A 171 -8.65 -6.57 12.56
N SER A 172 -8.07 -5.41 12.20
CA SER A 172 -8.79 -4.40 11.43
C SER A 172 -8.90 -4.78 9.95
N VAL A 173 -9.92 -4.24 9.29
CA VAL A 173 -10.18 -4.48 7.87
C VAL A 173 -10.19 -3.16 7.10
N ILE A 174 -9.29 -3.02 6.15
CA ILE A 174 -9.29 -1.93 5.18
C ILE A 174 -9.70 -2.51 3.83
N SER A 175 -10.75 -1.97 3.24
CA SER A 175 -11.26 -2.51 1.98
C SER A 175 -11.40 -1.42 0.92
N ASN A 176 -10.77 -1.63 -0.23
CA ASN A 176 -10.95 -0.82 -1.43
C ASN A 176 -10.64 0.69 -1.23
N VAL A 177 -9.60 1.02 -0.45
CA VAL A 177 -9.14 2.40 -0.26
C VAL A 177 -8.19 2.79 -1.38
N SER A 178 -8.41 3.97 -1.97
CA SER A 178 -7.44 4.58 -2.88
C SER A 178 -6.41 5.38 -2.08
N VAL A 179 -5.12 5.15 -2.33
CA VAL A 179 -4.01 5.82 -1.63
C VAL A 179 -3.38 6.81 -2.59
N GLY A 180 -3.59 8.09 -2.34
CA GLY A 180 -3.18 9.19 -3.21
C GLY A 180 -1.76 9.70 -2.98
N SER A 181 -1.39 10.73 -3.73
CA SER A 181 -0.06 11.33 -3.65
C SER A 181 0.29 11.83 -2.25
N SER A 182 1.53 11.55 -1.82
CA SER A 182 2.06 11.96 -0.53
C SER A 182 1.28 11.44 0.69
N THR A 183 0.50 10.37 0.49
CA THR A 183 -0.26 9.71 1.57
C THR A 183 0.22 8.29 1.80
N ARG A 184 -0.06 7.74 2.99
CA ARG A 184 0.39 6.40 3.38
C ARG A 184 -0.74 5.58 3.98
N LEU A 185 -0.90 4.35 3.47
CA LEU A 185 -1.63 3.29 4.15
C LEU A 185 -0.61 2.35 4.81
N TYR A 186 -0.75 2.16 6.11
CA TYR A 186 0.03 1.19 6.88
C TYR A 186 -0.88 0.03 7.31
N LEU A 187 -0.53 -1.18 6.92
CA LEU A 187 -1.17 -2.41 7.38
C LEU A 187 -0.27 -3.07 8.42
N GLY A 188 -0.63 -2.93 9.68
CA GLY A 188 0.05 -3.55 10.82
C GLY A 188 -0.26 -5.04 10.94
N SER A 189 0.44 -5.71 11.87
CA SER A 189 0.28 -7.15 12.12
C SER A 189 -1.18 -7.54 12.37
N GLY A 190 -1.66 -8.58 11.68
CA GLY A 190 -3.04 -9.06 11.76
C GLY A 190 -4.10 -8.17 11.10
N ALA A 191 -3.72 -7.02 10.53
CA ALA A 191 -4.63 -6.22 9.72
C ALA A 191 -4.82 -6.85 8.34
N THR A 192 -6.06 -6.81 7.84
CA THR A 192 -6.37 -7.20 6.45
C THR A 192 -6.57 -5.94 5.62
N GLY A 193 -5.97 -5.87 4.43
CA GLY A 193 -6.10 -4.67 3.63
C GLY A 193 -6.08 -4.85 2.12
N SER A 194 -6.97 -4.10 1.45
CA SER A 194 -6.95 -3.91 0.01
C SER A 194 -6.85 -2.44 -0.35
N ALA A 195 -5.91 -2.10 -1.21
CA ALA A 195 -5.62 -0.73 -1.60
C ALA A 195 -5.31 -0.60 -3.09
N ASN A 196 -5.68 0.56 -3.63
CA ASN A 196 -5.34 0.97 -4.97
C ASN A 196 -4.46 2.23 -4.91
N LEU A 197 -3.17 2.10 -5.23
CA LEU A 197 -2.25 3.23 -5.20
C LEU A 197 -2.44 4.09 -6.44
N VAL A 198 -2.66 5.38 -6.24
CA VAL A 198 -2.86 6.34 -7.31
C VAL A 198 -1.93 7.54 -7.12
N ASN A 199 -1.28 7.99 -8.20
CA ASN A 199 -0.47 9.21 -8.23
C ASN A 199 0.55 9.36 -7.07
N GLY A 200 1.32 8.32 -6.74
CA GLY A 200 2.42 8.44 -5.78
C GLY A 200 2.05 8.11 -4.33
N GLY A 201 0.97 7.36 -4.09
CA GLY A 201 0.63 6.85 -2.77
C GLY A 201 1.58 5.75 -2.29
N THR A 202 1.69 5.57 -0.99
CA THR A 202 2.51 4.54 -0.35
C THR A 202 1.65 3.55 0.41
N LEU A 203 1.86 2.25 0.15
CA LEU A 203 1.32 1.15 0.95
C LEU A 203 2.49 0.45 1.64
N GLU A 204 2.44 0.35 2.96
CA GLU A 204 3.40 -0.41 3.75
C GLU A 204 2.70 -1.58 4.43
N ILE A 205 3.28 -2.76 4.28
CA ILE A 205 2.71 -4.02 4.76
C ILE A 205 3.67 -4.63 5.77
N ALA A 206 3.30 -4.55 7.04
CA ALA A 206 4.11 -5.03 8.14
C ALA A 206 4.01 -6.55 8.33
N SER A 207 4.94 -7.08 9.11
CA SER A 207 4.95 -8.49 9.52
C SER A 207 3.60 -8.94 10.07
N GLY A 208 3.09 -10.06 9.56
CA GLY A 208 1.81 -10.63 9.98
C GLY A 208 0.56 -9.93 9.44
N ALA A 209 0.70 -8.88 8.64
CA ALA A 209 -0.43 -8.30 7.91
C ALA A 209 -0.91 -9.25 6.80
N ILE A 210 -2.19 -9.14 6.44
CA ILE A 210 -2.85 -9.99 5.43
C ILE A 210 -3.26 -9.09 4.25
N PRO A 211 -2.36 -8.83 3.30
CA PRO A 211 -2.67 -8.04 2.12
C PRO A 211 -3.62 -8.79 1.18
N SER A 212 -4.64 -8.10 0.66
CA SER A 212 -5.58 -8.64 -0.31
C SER A 212 -5.83 -7.64 -1.43
N ASN A 213 -5.75 -8.05 -2.70
CA ASN A 213 -6.08 -7.21 -3.87
C ASN A 213 -5.39 -5.82 -3.91
N ASN A 214 -4.17 -5.72 -3.37
CA ASN A 214 -3.40 -4.48 -3.46
C ASN A 214 -2.77 -4.34 -4.84
N ARG A 215 -2.82 -3.12 -5.41
CA ARG A 215 -2.33 -2.88 -6.76
C ARG A 215 -1.81 -1.46 -6.95
N PHE A 216 -0.95 -1.31 -7.93
CA PHE A 216 -0.67 -0.01 -8.53
C PHE A 216 -1.83 0.34 -9.47
N GLY A 217 -2.54 1.42 -9.16
CA GLY A 217 -3.64 1.94 -9.97
C GLY A 217 -3.15 2.88 -11.07
N SER A 218 -3.88 3.96 -11.29
CA SER A 218 -3.51 4.98 -12.28
C SER A 218 -2.44 5.92 -11.76
N GLY A 219 -1.54 6.34 -12.66
CA GLY A 219 -0.47 7.29 -12.36
C GLY A 219 0.86 6.61 -12.01
N THR A 220 1.83 7.44 -11.64
CA THR A 220 3.21 7.05 -11.34
C THR A 220 3.61 7.45 -9.93
N GLY A 221 4.76 6.98 -9.46
CA GLY A 221 5.32 7.32 -8.15
C GLY A 221 4.75 6.54 -6.97
N GLY A 222 3.84 5.59 -7.22
CA GLY A 222 3.32 4.70 -6.17
C GLY A 222 4.40 3.78 -5.62
N THR A 223 4.38 3.55 -4.30
CA THR A 223 5.34 2.67 -3.64
C THR A 223 4.62 1.63 -2.79
N ILE A 224 4.97 0.37 -2.97
CA ILE A 224 4.56 -0.72 -2.07
C ILE A 224 5.80 -1.23 -1.33
N ILE A 225 5.72 -1.29 -0.01
CA ILE A 225 6.81 -1.75 0.87
C ILE A 225 6.36 -3.04 1.57
N ILE A 226 7.16 -4.07 1.45
CA ILE A 226 6.97 -5.37 2.11
C ILE A 226 8.01 -5.47 3.22
N ASP A 227 7.55 -5.38 4.46
CA ASP A 227 8.43 -5.42 5.62
C ASP A 227 8.91 -6.84 5.96
N SER A 228 9.90 -6.90 6.84
CA SER A 228 10.43 -8.14 7.39
C SER A 228 9.33 -9.03 7.98
N GLY A 229 9.40 -10.32 7.69
CA GLY A 229 8.42 -11.31 8.17
C GLY A 229 7.06 -11.28 7.47
N THR A 230 6.89 -10.42 6.46
CA THR A 230 5.69 -10.37 5.64
C THR A 230 5.84 -11.30 4.45
N THR A 231 4.81 -12.10 4.18
CA THR A 231 4.71 -12.88 2.94
C THR A 231 3.57 -12.33 2.10
N TRP A 232 3.91 -11.80 0.95
CA TRP A 232 2.92 -11.46 -0.06
C TRP A 232 2.91 -12.53 -1.15
N SER A 233 1.89 -13.38 -1.10
CA SER A 233 1.55 -14.28 -2.20
C SER A 233 0.41 -13.68 -2.99
N ASN A 234 0.59 -13.54 -4.29
CA ASN A 234 -0.47 -13.06 -5.15
C ASN A 234 -1.50 -14.18 -5.36
N ASN A 235 -2.51 -14.22 -4.49
CA ASN A 235 -3.62 -15.19 -4.59
C ASN A 235 -4.64 -14.80 -5.66
N ASN A 236 -4.39 -13.72 -6.41
CA ASN A 236 -5.27 -13.29 -7.48
C ASN A 236 -4.66 -13.67 -8.84
N THR A 237 -5.50 -14.05 -9.78
CA THR A 237 -5.15 -14.54 -11.13
C THR A 237 -4.38 -13.56 -12.01
N THR A 238 -4.12 -12.36 -11.51
CA THR A 238 -3.28 -11.34 -12.16
C THR A 238 -2.03 -11.10 -11.31
N SER A 239 -0.87 -11.40 -11.87
CA SER A 239 0.43 -11.07 -11.26
C SER A 239 0.46 -9.61 -10.82
N LEU A 240 1.07 -9.31 -9.65
CA LEU A 240 1.32 -7.93 -9.27
C LEU A 240 2.18 -7.27 -10.36
N GLY A 241 1.55 -6.43 -11.17
CA GLY A 241 2.27 -5.61 -12.14
C GLY A 241 2.87 -4.39 -11.45
N VAL A 242 4.19 -4.32 -11.36
CA VAL A 242 4.88 -3.06 -11.01
C VAL A 242 4.90 -2.20 -12.26
N THR A 243 3.90 -1.32 -12.39
CA THR A 243 3.70 -0.52 -13.60
C THR A 243 4.67 0.66 -13.69
N SER A 244 4.77 1.28 -14.87
CA SER A 244 5.71 2.36 -15.14
C SER A 244 5.69 3.46 -14.08
N GLY A 245 6.87 3.88 -13.62
CA GLY A 245 7.06 4.90 -12.61
C GLY A 245 6.71 4.48 -11.18
N ASN A 246 6.30 3.23 -10.95
CA ASN A 246 5.99 2.71 -9.62
C ASN A 246 7.11 1.82 -9.07
N THR A 247 7.16 1.69 -7.75
CA THR A 247 8.23 0.97 -7.05
C THR A 247 7.67 -0.07 -6.09
N LEU A 248 8.20 -1.29 -6.16
CA LEU A 248 8.04 -2.32 -5.14
C LEU A 248 9.34 -2.44 -4.34
N ILE A 249 9.27 -2.33 -3.01
CA ILE A 249 10.41 -2.51 -2.12
C ILE A 249 10.15 -3.74 -1.25
N ILE A 250 11.09 -4.69 -1.28
CA ILE A 250 11.06 -5.88 -0.43
C ILE A 250 12.18 -5.74 0.58
N GLN A 251 11.85 -5.51 1.84
CA GLN A 251 12.83 -5.37 2.91
C GLN A 251 13.41 -6.73 3.31
N SER A 252 14.49 -6.70 4.11
CA SER A 252 15.11 -7.91 4.65
C SER A 252 14.09 -8.78 5.37
N GLY A 253 14.00 -10.06 5.00
CA GLY A 253 13.00 -10.99 5.55
C GLY A 253 11.59 -10.87 4.98
N GLY A 254 11.31 -9.89 4.12
CA GLY A 254 10.08 -9.81 3.35
C GLY A 254 10.09 -10.84 2.22
N VAL A 255 8.95 -11.44 1.90
CA VAL A 255 8.80 -12.48 0.86
C VAL A 255 7.72 -12.06 -0.14
N VAL A 256 8.05 -12.11 -1.42
CA VAL A 256 7.07 -11.89 -2.51
C VAL A 256 7.11 -13.06 -3.48
N THR A 257 5.93 -13.52 -3.90
CA THR A 257 5.80 -14.64 -4.85
C THR A 257 5.18 -14.15 -6.15
N GLY A 258 5.89 -14.30 -7.26
CA GLY A 258 5.44 -14.03 -8.65
C GLY A 258 5.09 -12.56 -8.89
N THR A 259 5.96 -11.81 -9.58
CA THR A 259 5.70 -10.42 -10.00
C THR A 259 6.00 -10.24 -11.48
N VAL A 260 5.31 -9.29 -12.10
CA VAL A 260 5.66 -8.76 -13.43
C VAL A 260 6.11 -7.32 -13.25
N ILE A 261 7.35 -7.03 -13.60
CA ILE A 261 7.87 -5.66 -13.59
C ILE A 261 7.71 -5.13 -15.00
N ALA A 262 6.75 -4.21 -15.18
CA ALA A 262 6.45 -3.61 -16.47
C ALA A 262 7.50 -2.56 -16.85
N SER A 263 7.52 -2.17 -18.11
CA SER A 263 8.42 -1.11 -18.59
C SER A 263 8.31 0.14 -17.72
N GLY A 264 9.45 0.66 -17.28
CA GLY A 264 9.54 1.80 -16.36
C GLY A 264 9.18 1.49 -14.89
N GLY A 265 8.76 0.27 -14.57
CA GLY A 265 8.57 -0.18 -13.18
C GLY A 265 9.89 -0.56 -12.52
N THR A 266 9.98 -0.39 -11.21
CA THR A 266 11.18 -0.70 -10.42
C THR A 266 10.84 -1.63 -9.27
N THR A 267 11.63 -2.68 -9.09
CA THR A 267 11.58 -3.53 -7.89
C THR A 267 12.94 -3.51 -7.20
N VAL A 268 12.96 -3.18 -5.93
CA VAL A 268 14.15 -3.14 -5.08
C VAL A 268 14.04 -4.22 -4.01
N ILE A 269 15.05 -5.07 -3.92
CA ILE A 269 15.10 -6.13 -2.91
C ILE A 269 16.30 -5.87 -2.02
N SER A 270 16.04 -5.54 -0.76
CA SER A 270 17.09 -5.36 0.24
C SER A 270 17.77 -6.69 0.54
N SER A 271 18.99 -6.62 1.07
CA SER A 271 19.71 -7.81 1.52
C SER A 271 18.85 -8.63 2.49
N GLY A 272 18.64 -9.91 2.19
CA GLY A 272 17.73 -10.79 2.95
C GLY A 272 16.25 -10.72 2.55
N GLY A 273 15.87 -9.88 1.61
CA GLY A 273 14.55 -9.95 0.95
C GLY A 273 14.48 -11.16 0.01
N ILE A 274 13.31 -11.77 -0.09
CA ILE A 274 13.14 -13.06 -0.77
C ILE A 274 12.13 -12.95 -1.91
N LEU A 275 12.54 -13.31 -3.11
CA LEU A 275 11.65 -13.61 -4.22
C LEU A 275 11.38 -15.11 -4.31
N ARG A 276 10.14 -15.50 -4.57
CA ARG A 276 9.75 -16.88 -4.87
C ARG A 276 8.97 -16.94 -6.17
N GLY A 277 8.97 -18.12 -6.81
CA GLY A 277 8.31 -18.33 -8.09
C GLY A 277 8.94 -17.53 -9.23
N THR A 278 8.20 -17.36 -10.32
CA THR A 278 8.69 -16.70 -11.53
C THR A 278 8.47 -15.20 -11.46
N GLN A 279 9.53 -14.44 -11.73
CA GLN A 279 9.52 -13.00 -11.87
C GLN A 279 9.78 -12.65 -13.34
N ALA A 280 9.02 -11.75 -13.91
CA ALA A 280 9.26 -11.27 -15.27
C ALA A 280 9.73 -9.81 -15.23
N VAL A 281 10.91 -9.53 -15.79
CA VAL A 281 11.45 -8.17 -15.96
C VAL A 281 11.36 -7.85 -17.44
N VAL A 282 10.35 -7.04 -17.80
CA VAL A 282 10.13 -6.70 -19.22
C VAL A 282 11.09 -5.62 -19.70
N SER A 283 11.12 -5.36 -21.00
CA SER A 283 11.95 -4.29 -21.58
C SER A 283 11.67 -2.94 -20.90
N GLY A 284 12.74 -2.23 -20.54
CA GLY A 284 12.66 -0.94 -19.82
C GLY A 284 12.28 -1.03 -18.34
N ALA A 285 12.13 -2.24 -17.79
CA ALA A 285 11.92 -2.44 -16.35
C ALA A 285 13.26 -2.61 -15.63
N THR A 286 13.28 -2.30 -14.33
CA THR A 286 14.47 -2.48 -13.47
C THR A 286 14.16 -3.37 -12.28
N LEU A 287 14.96 -4.41 -12.09
CA LEU A 287 15.02 -5.23 -10.88
C LEU A 287 16.36 -5.00 -10.19
N SER A 288 16.34 -4.46 -8.97
CA SER A 288 17.53 -4.36 -8.12
C SER A 288 17.50 -5.49 -7.08
N ILE A 289 18.45 -6.40 -7.16
CA ILE A 289 18.50 -7.61 -6.33
C ILE A 289 19.93 -8.07 -6.10
N ASN A 290 20.23 -8.51 -4.88
CA ASN A 290 21.55 -9.09 -4.58
C ASN A 290 21.61 -10.61 -4.85
N THR A 291 20.50 -11.32 -4.63
CA THR A 291 20.47 -12.78 -4.73
C THR A 291 19.20 -13.28 -5.41
N VAL A 292 19.37 -14.15 -6.41
CA VAL A 292 18.28 -15.00 -6.90
C VAL A 292 18.22 -16.24 -6.01
N ASN A 293 17.21 -16.29 -5.15
CA ASN A 293 17.08 -17.33 -4.13
C ASN A 293 16.75 -18.72 -4.73
N SER A 294 16.95 -19.76 -3.94
CA SER A 294 16.48 -21.10 -4.30
C SER A 294 14.97 -21.11 -4.55
N GLY A 295 14.56 -21.77 -5.66
CA GLY A 295 13.16 -21.81 -6.09
C GLY A 295 12.63 -20.53 -6.75
N ALA A 296 13.44 -19.49 -6.87
CA ALA A 296 13.09 -18.29 -7.64
C ALA A 296 13.55 -18.42 -9.09
N THR A 297 12.75 -17.91 -10.00
CA THR A 297 13.10 -17.76 -11.43
C THR A 297 12.94 -16.30 -11.83
N VAL A 298 14.01 -15.68 -12.29
CA VAL A 298 14.00 -14.32 -12.83
C VAL A 298 14.15 -14.40 -14.35
N ASN A 299 13.09 -14.02 -15.07
CA ASN A 299 13.07 -13.94 -16.51
C ASN A 299 13.24 -12.49 -16.95
N VAL A 300 14.37 -12.17 -17.54
CA VAL A 300 14.69 -10.83 -18.03
C VAL A 300 14.53 -10.80 -19.54
N GLN A 301 13.57 -10.03 -20.01
CA GLN A 301 13.33 -9.82 -21.43
C GLN A 301 14.37 -8.86 -22.01
N SER A 302 14.50 -8.83 -23.34
CA SER A 302 15.39 -7.88 -24.02
C SER A 302 15.10 -6.44 -23.58
N GLY A 303 16.15 -5.72 -23.15
CA GLY A 303 16.03 -4.36 -22.63
C GLY A 303 15.56 -4.25 -21.17
N GLY A 304 15.29 -5.35 -20.47
CA GLY A 304 15.13 -5.36 -19.02
C GLY A 304 16.48 -5.23 -18.31
N ILE A 305 16.52 -4.67 -17.11
CA ILE A 305 17.73 -4.41 -16.35
C ILE A 305 17.69 -5.16 -15.02
N VAL A 306 18.72 -5.93 -14.73
CA VAL A 306 18.99 -6.47 -13.38
C VAL A 306 20.25 -5.82 -12.84
N SER A 307 20.16 -5.16 -11.70
CA SER A 307 21.27 -4.47 -11.05
C SER A 307 21.53 -5.01 -9.65
N GLY A 308 22.76 -4.84 -9.14
CA GLY A 308 23.15 -5.26 -7.81
C GLY A 308 23.25 -6.78 -7.59
N LEU A 309 23.04 -7.61 -8.61
CA LEU A 309 23.09 -9.06 -8.48
C LEU A 309 24.51 -9.52 -8.18
N THR A 310 24.67 -10.28 -7.09
CA THR A 310 25.94 -10.85 -6.67
C THR A 310 25.93 -12.38 -6.60
N THR A 311 24.75 -12.99 -6.47
CA THR A 311 24.62 -14.44 -6.29
C THR A 311 23.38 -15.00 -6.98
N VAL A 312 23.54 -16.13 -7.65
CA VAL A 312 22.43 -17.03 -8.01
C VAL A 312 22.56 -18.28 -7.13
N ALA A 313 21.68 -18.43 -6.16
CA ALA A 313 21.73 -19.53 -5.19
C ALA A 313 21.43 -20.89 -5.86
N SER A 314 21.84 -21.97 -5.24
CA SER A 314 21.49 -23.33 -5.67
C SER A 314 19.97 -23.47 -5.78
N GLY A 315 19.47 -23.96 -6.93
CA GLY A 315 18.03 -24.01 -7.24
C GLY A 315 17.39 -22.69 -7.67
N GLY A 316 18.13 -21.57 -7.70
CA GLY A 316 17.71 -20.32 -8.31
C GLY A 316 17.99 -20.31 -9.82
N VAL A 317 17.15 -19.63 -10.60
CA VAL A 317 17.29 -19.53 -12.06
C VAL A 317 17.25 -18.06 -12.49
N LEU A 318 18.29 -17.64 -13.21
CA LEU A 318 18.32 -16.37 -13.95
C LEU A 318 18.28 -16.67 -15.43
N SER A 319 17.25 -16.24 -16.12
CA SER A 319 17.13 -16.35 -17.58
C SER A 319 17.14 -14.95 -18.17
N ALA A 320 18.18 -14.61 -18.92
CA ALA A 320 18.38 -13.28 -19.46
C ALA A 320 18.53 -13.35 -21.00
N ALA A 321 17.48 -12.95 -21.72
CA ALA A 321 17.55 -12.85 -23.17
C ALA A 321 18.20 -11.51 -23.56
N SER A 322 19.37 -11.52 -24.16
CA SER A 322 20.07 -10.33 -24.68
C SER A 322 20.21 -9.16 -23.67
N THR A 323 20.39 -9.47 -22.40
CA THR A 323 20.49 -8.48 -21.33
C THR A 323 21.94 -8.36 -20.87
N TYR A 324 22.41 -7.14 -20.65
CA TYR A 324 23.73 -6.92 -20.06
C TYR A 324 23.69 -7.24 -18.56
N LEU A 325 24.54 -8.16 -18.12
CA LEU A 325 24.85 -8.38 -16.71
C LEU A 325 25.89 -7.34 -16.31
N TYR A 326 25.43 -6.28 -15.65
CA TYR A 326 26.25 -5.10 -15.39
C TYR A 326 27.30 -5.29 -14.29
N SER A 327 28.41 -4.64 -14.51
CA SER A 327 29.58 -4.35 -13.67
C SER A 327 29.61 -5.01 -12.29
N GLY A 328 30.52 -5.92 -12.06
CA GLY A 328 30.74 -6.59 -10.78
C GLY A 328 30.88 -8.10 -10.97
N THR A 329 31.01 -8.80 -9.85
CA THR A 329 31.13 -10.24 -9.82
C THR A 329 29.83 -10.90 -9.44
N VAL A 330 29.32 -11.79 -10.27
CA VAL A 330 28.20 -12.67 -9.99
C VAL A 330 28.70 -14.08 -9.72
N THR A 331 28.38 -14.64 -8.55
CA THR A 331 28.66 -16.03 -8.22
C THR A 331 27.44 -16.89 -8.50
N ASN A 332 27.56 -17.87 -9.40
CA ASN A 332 26.47 -18.75 -9.77
C ASN A 332 26.62 -20.13 -9.11
N TYR A 333 25.70 -20.48 -8.23
CA TYR A 333 25.51 -21.82 -7.65
C TYR A 333 24.24 -22.51 -8.20
N GLY A 334 23.41 -21.79 -8.98
CA GLY A 334 22.16 -22.23 -9.59
C GLY A 334 22.27 -22.35 -11.10
N ALA A 335 21.29 -21.80 -11.83
CA ALA A 335 21.30 -21.78 -13.27
C ALA A 335 21.25 -20.35 -13.83
N VAL A 336 22.14 -20.05 -14.78
CA VAL A 336 22.14 -18.80 -15.55
C VAL A 336 22.01 -19.13 -17.04
N TYR A 337 20.99 -18.60 -17.67
CA TYR A 337 20.74 -18.79 -19.11
C TYR A 337 20.79 -17.44 -19.83
N GLY A 338 21.63 -17.36 -20.88
CA GLY A 338 21.79 -16.14 -21.68
C GLY A 338 22.47 -14.99 -20.94
N GLY A 339 22.33 -13.80 -21.47
CA GLY A 339 22.96 -12.58 -20.98
C GLY A 339 24.29 -12.27 -21.59
N THR A 340 24.74 -11.02 -21.47
CA THR A 340 26.02 -10.54 -22.00
C THR A 340 26.89 -9.98 -20.89
N LEU A 341 28.09 -10.49 -20.77
CA LEU A 341 29.16 -9.97 -19.91
C LEU A 341 30.00 -8.98 -20.69
N SER A 342 30.10 -7.74 -20.23
CA SER A 342 30.95 -6.72 -20.88
C SER A 342 31.59 -5.79 -19.83
N GLY A 343 32.60 -5.03 -20.23
CA GLY A 343 33.28 -4.10 -19.32
C GLY A 343 34.02 -4.84 -18.20
N SER A 344 33.70 -4.59 -16.94
CA SER A 344 34.29 -5.27 -15.78
C SER A 344 33.46 -6.44 -15.23
N ALA A 345 32.39 -6.84 -15.93
CA ALA A 345 31.49 -7.90 -15.48
C ALA A 345 32.16 -9.25 -15.39
N GLN A 346 31.96 -9.97 -14.30
CA GLN A 346 32.47 -11.32 -14.09
C GLN A 346 31.34 -12.26 -13.67
N LEU A 347 31.29 -13.43 -14.26
CA LEU A 347 30.42 -14.53 -13.83
C LEU A 347 31.31 -15.72 -13.40
N ILE A 348 31.20 -16.08 -12.12
CA ILE A 348 31.91 -17.21 -11.54
C ILE A 348 30.91 -18.33 -11.29
N ALA A 349 30.93 -19.36 -12.10
CA ALA A 349 30.11 -20.55 -11.88
C ALA A 349 30.88 -21.53 -10.97
N SER A 350 30.30 -21.80 -9.78
CA SER A 350 30.94 -22.64 -8.76
C SER A 350 30.08 -23.85 -8.45
N GLY A 351 30.67 -25.04 -8.54
CA GLY A 351 29.98 -26.33 -8.43
C GLY A 351 30.08 -27.02 -7.08
N SER A 352 30.38 -26.34 -5.97
CA SER A 352 30.50 -27.01 -4.67
C SER A 352 29.11 -27.49 -4.19
N GLY A 353 28.70 -28.66 -4.68
CA GLY A 353 27.58 -29.40 -4.12
C GLY A 353 26.36 -29.68 -4.98
N ALA A 354 26.10 -29.02 -6.08
CA ALA A 354 25.13 -29.42 -7.10
C ALA A 354 25.07 -28.42 -8.26
N ASN A 355 25.46 -28.84 -9.45
CA ASN A 355 24.92 -28.42 -10.75
C ASN A 355 24.83 -26.91 -11.03
N SER A 356 25.85 -26.13 -10.73
CA SER A 356 25.91 -24.78 -11.30
C SER A 356 25.93 -24.89 -12.83
N LEU A 357 24.89 -24.38 -13.46
CA LEU A 357 24.74 -24.40 -14.92
C LEU A 357 24.82 -22.98 -15.47
N THR A 358 25.66 -22.79 -16.47
CA THR A 358 25.72 -21.54 -17.23
C THR A 358 25.59 -21.87 -18.72
N SER A 359 24.63 -21.33 -19.41
CA SER A 359 24.37 -21.66 -20.81
C SER A 359 23.98 -20.43 -21.64
N GLY A 360 24.54 -20.30 -22.83
CA GLY A 360 24.21 -19.27 -23.79
C GLY A 360 24.66 -17.84 -23.39
N VAL A 361 25.58 -17.70 -22.47
CA VAL A 361 26.16 -16.41 -22.07
C VAL A 361 27.10 -15.90 -23.14
N SER A 362 26.98 -14.65 -23.55
CA SER A 362 27.92 -13.96 -24.44
C SER A 362 28.96 -13.21 -23.62
N ILE A 363 30.23 -13.34 -23.99
CA ILE A 363 31.33 -12.65 -23.31
C ILE A 363 31.96 -11.68 -24.32
N GLU A 364 31.82 -10.39 -24.01
CA GLU A 364 32.38 -9.31 -24.82
C GLU A 364 33.60 -8.68 -24.16
N SER A 365 34.13 -7.62 -24.78
CA SER A 365 35.32 -6.92 -24.29
C SER A 365 35.27 -6.58 -22.83
N GLY A 366 36.24 -7.02 -22.05
CA GLY A 366 36.36 -6.82 -20.61
C GLY A 366 35.53 -7.75 -19.74
N GLY A 367 34.49 -8.41 -20.28
CA GLY A 367 33.68 -9.41 -19.56
C GLY A 367 34.47 -10.70 -19.33
N ARG A 368 34.17 -11.43 -18.23
CA ARG A 368 34.87 -12.67 -17.87
C ARG A 368 33.88 -13.72 -17.36
N LEU A 369 34.05 -14.95 -17.84
CA LEU A 369 33.40 -16.14 -17.30
C LEU A 369 34.45 -17.10 -16.73
N TYR A 370 34.25 -17.52 -15.47
CA TYR A 370 35.02 -18.55 -14.81
C TYR A 370 34.11 -19.75 -14.51
N LEU A 371 34.47 -20.91 -15.10
CA LEU A 371 33.86 -22.18 -14.74
C LEU A 371 34.77 -22.89 -13.73
N CYS A 372 34.35 -22.93 -12.47
CA CYS A 372 35.06 -23.62 -11.40
C CYS A 372 34.75 -25.12 -11.38
N SER A 373 35.47 -25.88 -10.57
CA SER A 373 35.27 -27.32 -10.39
C SER A 373 33.79 -27.64 -10.11
N GLY A 374 33.25 -28.62 -10.83
CA GLY A 374 31.85 -29.06 -10.71
C GLY A 374 30.84 -28.19 -11.44
N ALA A 375 31.22 -27.04 -12.01
CA ALA A 375 30.32 -26.24 -12.81
C ALA A 375 30.24 -26.77 -14.26
N THR A 376 29.03 -26.66 -14.85
CA THR A 376 28.82 -26.95 -16.28
C THR A 376 28.48 -25.65 -17.00
N GLY A 377 29.10 -25.41 -18.17
CA GLY A 377 28.83 -24.16 -18.86
C GLY A 377 29.10 -24.15 -20.35
N SER A 378 28.35 -23.32 -21.07
CA SER A 378 28.62 -22.93 -22.45
C SER A 378 28.57 -21.41 -22.58
N ALA A 379 29.46 -20.83 -23.35
CA ALA A 379 29.51 -19.41 -23.62
C ALA A 379 29.87 -19.14 -25.08
N GLN A 380 29.42 -17.97 -25.57
CA GLN A 380 29.86 -17.40 -26.83
C GLN A 380 30.90 -16.32 -26.52
N LEU A 381 32.09 -16.45 -27.11
CA LEU A 381 33.14 -15.46 -26.98
C LEU A 381 32.96 -14.42 -28.10
N GLY A 382 32.57 -13.20 -27.71
CA GLY A 382 32.66 -12.06 -28.60
C GLY A 382 34.06 -11.40 -28.60
N ASN A 383 34.14 -10.16 -29.06
CA ASN A 383 35.43 -9.45 -29.24
C ASN A 383 36.18 -9.28 -27.91
N GLY A 384 37.19 -10.18 -27.69
CA GLY A 384 38.19 -10.03 -26.63
C GLY A 384 37.81 -10.44 -25.22
N GLY A 385 36.75 -11.20 -25.03
CA GLY A 385 36.35 -11.70 -23.69
C GLY A 385 37.11 -12.99 -23.31
N PRO A 386 37.77 -13.06 -22.13
CA PRO A 386 38.45 -14.28 -21.67
C PRO A 386 37.46 -15.26 -21.01
N LEU A 387 37.67 -16.56 -21.29
CA LEU A 387 37.01 -17.67 -20.62
C LEU A 387 38.05 -18.45 -19.80
N GLY A 388 37.82 -18.50 -18.47
CA GLY A 388 38.63 -19.33 -17.56
C GLY A 388 37.90 -20.64 -17.23
N ILE A 389 38.55 -21.77 -17.41
CA ILE A 389 38.00 -23.10 -17.11
C ILE A 389 38.92 -23.79 -16.11
N ALA A 390 38.39 -24.15 -14.93
CA ALA A 390 39.12 -24.93 -13.93
C ALA A 390 39.17 -26.43 -14.29
N THR A 391 40.15 -27.16 -13.76
CA THR A 391 40.46 -28.54 -14.10
C THR A 391 39.37 -29.59 -13.89
N ALA A 392 38.29 -29.29 -13.26
CA ALA A 392 37.14 -30.19 -13.08
C ALA A 392 35.82 -29.58 -13.54
N ALA A 393 35.83 -28.52 -14.31
CA ALA A 393 34.66 -27.96 -14.94
C ALA A 393 34.34 -28.70 -16.26
N THR A 394 33.07 -28.80 -16.61
CA THR A 394 32.60 -29.45 -17.82
C THR A 394 32.12 -28.42 -18.84
N PRO A 395 32.91 -27.98 -19.80
CA PRO A 395 32.45 -27.13 -20.89
C PRO A 395 31.54 -27.92 -21.83
N SER A 396 30.30 -27.48 -22.04
CA SER A 396 29.36 -28.18 -22.91
C SER A 396 29.52 -27.80 -24.41
N THR A 397 29.66 -26.54 -24.72
CA THR A 397 29.99 -26.01 -26.06
C THR A 397 30.47 -24.56 -25.94
N ASN A 398 31.66 -24.28 -26.42
CA ASN A 398 32.18 -22.91 -26.50
C ASN A 398 32.40 -22.54 -27.96
N ARG A 399 31.83 -21.43 -28.40
CA ARG A 399 32.06 -20.87 -29.73
C ARG A 399 32.75 -19.52 -29.61
N SER A 400 33.84 -19.35 -30.34
CA SER A 400 34.42 -18.02 -30.56
C SER A 400 33.73 -17.38 -31.76
N CYS A 401 33.14 -16.20 -31.58
CA CYS A 401 32.74 -15.35 -32.68
C CYS A 401 33.96 -14.47 -33.03
N SER A 402 34.68 -14.80 -34.07
CA SER A 402 35.66 -13.89 -34.66
C SER A 402 34.89 -12.78 -35.35
N GLY A 403 34.84 -11.59 -34.74
CA GLY A 403 34.47 -10.38 -35.45
C GLY A 403 35.53 -10.11 -36.53
N ALA A 404 35.11 -10.04 -37.76
CA ALA A 404 35.94 -9.53 -38.82
C ALA A 404 36.33 -8.08 -38.56
N GLY A 405 37.61 -7.78 -38.60
CA GLY A 405 38.36 -6.55 -38.77
C GLY A 405 37.89 -5.24 -38.20
#